data_76ad44dc31cb4b920476d6dc97c584a4
#
_entry.id   76ad44dc31cb4b920476d6dc97c584a4
#
_cell.length_a   1.000
_cell.length_b   1.000
_cell.length_c   1.000
_cell.angle_alpha   90.00
_cell.angle_beta   90.00
_cell.angle_gamma   90.00
#
_symmetry.space_group_name_H-M   'P 1'
#
loop_
_entity.id
_entity.type
_entity.pdbx_description
1 polymer ?
#
loop_
_entity_poly.entity_id
_entity_poly.type
_entity_poly.pdbx_seq_one_letter_code
_entity_poly.pdbx_strand_id
1 'polypeptide(L)'
;SLNITLANYQVKELIDNAETVGEFKIIKSIFDNENLKYINNLTSKLVETPNTVTLMAVKSEDKVNLIFACTKGIKEIKVNEVLKDAISLIDGKGGGSPFMAQGAGKNNANLDGALDYAFNKIKEMIG
;
A
#
# COMPACT_ATOMS: atom_id res chain seq x y z
N SER A 1 -5.47 -5.48 -24.10
CA SER A 1 -5.51 -4.03 -24.24
C SER A 1 -4.23 -3.39 -23.72
N LEU A 2 -3.99 -2.16 -24.12
CA LEU A 2 -2.82 -1.41 -23.69
C LEU A 2 -2.77 -1.26 -22.17
N ASN A 3 -3.91 -1.03 -21.54
CA ASN A 3 -3.97 -0.85 -20.09
C ASN A 3 -3.56 -2.12 -19.33
N ILE A 4 -3.98 -3.27 -19.83
CA ILE A 4 -3.60 -4.56 -19.21
C ILE A 4 -2.11 -4.78 -19.35
N THR A 5 -1.53 -4.48 -20.51
CA THR A 5 -0.11 -4.63 -20.75
C THR A 5 0.72 -3.73 -19.85
N LEU A 6 0.31 -2.46 -19.70
CA LEU A 6 0.99 -1.52 -18.81
C LEU A 6 0.91 -1.97 -17.36
N ALA A 7 -0.27 -2.44 -16.92
CA ALA A 7 -0.43 -2.93 -15.56
C ALA A 7 0.48 -4.11 -15.28
N ASN A 8 0.58 -5.05 -16.21
CA ASN A 8 1.45 -6.22 -16.04
C ASN A 8 2.92 -5.83 -15.96
N TYR A 9 3.35 -4.90 -16.79
CA TYR A 9 4.70 -4.39 -16.77
C TYR A 9 5.01 -3.71 -15.43
N GLN A 10 4.09 -2.88 -14.96
CA GLN A 10 4.26 -2.15 -13.71
C GLN A 10 4.26 -3.09 -12.50
N VAL A 11 3.43 -4.14 -12.52
CA VAL A 11 3.42 -5.16 -11.47
C VAL A 11 4.80 -5.81 -11.36
N LYS A 12 5.37 -6.23 -12.48
CA LYS A 12 6.68 -6.84 -12.49
C LYS A 12 7.75 -5.91 -11.95
N GLU A 13 7.72 -4.65 -12.39
CA GLU A 13 8.70 -3.65 -11.95
C GLU A 13 8.61 -3.41 -10.44
N LEU A 14 7.40 -3.29 -9.91
CA LEU A 14 7.21 -3.07 -8.49
C LEU A 14 7.65 -4.27 -7.66
N ILE A 15 7.37 -5.48 -8.13
CA ILE A 15 7.81 -6.70 -7.44
C ILE A 15 9.33 -6.81 -7.46
N ASP A 16 9.96 -6.53 -8.60
CA ASP A 16 11.41 -6.60 -8.73
C ASP A 16 12.12 -5.59 -7.82
N ASN A 17 11.49 -4.45 -7.55
CA ASN A 17 12.05 -3.40 -6.70
C ASN A 17 11.54 -3.46 -5.26
N ALA A 18 10.77 -4.48 -4.90
CA ALA A 18 10.25 -4.62 -3.55
C ALA A 18 11.37 -4.87 -2.55
N GLU A 19 11.18 -4.37 -1.33
CA GLU A 19 12.11 -4.66 -0.26
C GLU A 19 11.73 -5.99 0.38
N THR A 20 12.71 -6.86 0.61
CA THR A 20 12.49 -8.17 1.20
C THR A 20 12.73 -8.10 2.70
N VAL A 21 11.75 -8.54 3.50
CA VAL A 21 11.86 -8.64 4.94
C VAL A 21 11.44 -10.07 5.33
N GLY A 22 12.42 -10.87 5.77
CA GLY A 22 12.17 -12.29 6.00
C GLY A 22 11.74 -12.97 4.70
N GLU A 23 10.59 -13.62 4.72
CA GLU A 23 10.04 -14.25 3.52
C GLU A 23 9.01 -13.37 2.79
N PHE A 24 8.86 -12.12 3.22
CA PHE A 24 7.86 -11.21 2.67
C PHE A 24 8.50 -10.16 1.78
N LYS A 25 7.74 -9.76 0.76
CA LYS A 25 8.10 -8.64 -0.11
C LYS A 25 7.21 -7.46 0.25
N ILE A 26 7.81 -6.32 0.51
CA ILE A 26 7.07 -5.10 0.85
C ILE A 26 7.28 -4.07 -0.25
N ILE A 27 6.19 -3.63 -0.84
CA ILE A 27 6.18 -2.65 -1.91
C ILE A 27 5.63 -1.34 -1.36
N LYS A 28 6.44 -0.29 -1.43
CA LYS A 28 6.05 1.04 -0.98
C LYS A 28 6.15 1.98 -2.18
N SER A 29 5.05 2.61 -2.55
CA SER A 29 5.03 3.46 -3.74
C SER A 29 4.07 4.63 -3.58
N ILE A 30 4.49 5.79 -4.10
CA ILE A 30 3.70 7.01 -4.09
C ILE A 30 3.42 7.42 -5.53
N PHE A 31 2.15 7.68 -5.83
CA PHE A 31 1.71 8.10 -7.15
C PHE A 31 1.15 9.51 -7.08
N ASP A 32 1.43 10.32 -8.11
CA ASP A 32 0.94 11.69 -8.21
C ASP A 32 -0.27 11.74 -9.14
N ASN A 33 -1.42 12.21 -8.63
CA ASN A 33 -2.63 12.43 -9.42
C ASN A 33 -3.08 11.21 -10.23
N GLU A 34 -2.83 10.00 -9.71
CA GLU A 34 -3.20 8.78 -10.41
C GLU A 34 -4.66 8.40 -10.14
N ASN A 35 -5.25 7.65 -11.05
CA ASN A 35 -6.61 7.15 -10.92
C ASN A 35 -6.68 6.07 -9.83
N LEU A 36 -7.56 6.26 -8.84
CA LEU A 36 -7.69 5.31 -7.72
C LEU A 36 -8.11 3.92 -8.18
N LYS A 37 -8.97 3.85 -9.19
CA LYS A 37 -9.41 2.55 -9.71
C LYS A 37 -8.22 1.79 -10.31
N TYR A 38 -7.35 2.49 -11.03
CA TYR A 38 -6.15 1.88 -11.59
C TYR A 38 -5.25 1.35 -10.48
N ILE A 39 -5.02 2.16 -9.44
CA ILE A 39 -4.17 1.76 -8.32
C ILE A 39 -4.78 0.60 -7.54
N ASN A 40 -6.10 0.59 -7.35
CA ASN A 40 -6.77 -0.55 -6.71
C ASN A 40 -6.59 -1.84 -7.52
N ASN A 41 -6.71 -1.75 -8.84
CA ASN A 41 -6.50 -2.91 -9.72
C ASN A 41 -5.07 -3.39 -9.67
N LEU A 42 -4.12 -2.46 -9.70
CA LEU A 42 -2.69 -2.76 -9.59
C LEU A 42 -2.38 -3.47 -8.27
N THR A 43 -2.92 -2.93 -7.18
CA THR A 43 -2.75 -3.50 -5.84
C THR A 43 -3.29 -4.93 -5.78
N SER A 44 -4.49 -5.15 -6.34
CA SER A 44 -5.09 -6.49 -6.36
C SER A 44 -4.23 -7.50 -7.09
N LYS A 45 -3.59 -7.08 -8.19
CA LYS A 45 -2.68 -7.96 -8.92
C LYS A 45 -1.41 -8.25 -8.14
N LEU A 46 -0.86 -7.24 -7.48
CA LEU A 46 0.37 -7.39 -6.70
C LEU A 46 0.22 -8.41 -5.58
N VAL A 47 -0.91 -8.38 -4.87
CA VAL A 47 -1.11 -9.28 -3.74
C VAL A 47 -1.51 -10.69 -4.15
N GLU A 48 -1.67 -10.96 -5.44
CA GLU A 48 -1.79 -12.32 -5.95
C GLU A 48 -0.44 -13.06 -5.83
N THR A 49 0.65 -12.33 -5.82
CA THR A 49 1.98 -12.89 -5.55
C THR A 49 2.05 -13.27 -4.08
N PRO A 50 2.49 -14.49 -3.75
CA PRO A 50 2.57 -14.92 -2.35
C PRO A 50 3.46 -14.03 -1.49
N ASN A 51 3.09 -13.89 -0.22
CA ASN A 51 3.88 -13.19 0.80
C ASN A 51 4.24 -11.75 0.40
N THR A 52 3.25 -11.05 -0.15
CA THR A 52 3.46 -9.67 -0.63
C THR A 52 2.59 -8.69 0.16
N VAL A 53 3.19 -7.57 0.53
CA VAL A 53 2.50 -6.47 1.20
C VAL A 53 2.67 -5.21 0.35
N THR A 54 1.59 -4.47 0.14
CA THR A 54 1.65 -3.23 -0.63
C THR A 54 1.24 -2.04 0.23
N LEU A 55 2.06 -1.00 0.19
CA LEU A 55 1.80 0.26 0.88
C LEU A 55 1.78 1.34 -0.19
N MET A 56 0.60 1.55 -0.77
CA MET A 56 0.41 2.48 -1.88
C MET A 56 -0.19 3.78 -1.39
N ALA A 57 0.25 4.88 -1.99
CA ALA A 57 -0.32 6.19 -1.72
C ALA A 57 -0.54 6.92 -3.03
N VAL A 58 -1.64 7.66 -3.11
CA VAL A 58 -1.93 8.54 -4.25
C VAL A 58 -2.12 9.93 -3.69
N LYS A 59 -1.27 10.86 -4.09
CA LYS A 59 -1.39 12.24 -3.66
C LYS A 59 -1.89 13.13 -4.79
N SER A 60 -2.78 14.03 -4.44
CA SER A 60 -3.26 15.07 -5.32
C SER A 60 -3.08 16.40 -4.61
N GLU A 61 -3.55 17.49 -5.21
CA GLU A 61 -3.26 18.83 -4.74
C GLU A 61 -3.57 19.04 -3.26
N ASP A 62 -4.72 18.56 -2.80
CA ASP A 62 -5.16 18.78 -1.42
C ASP A 62 -5.70 17.51 -0.75
N LYS A 63 -5.28 16.34 -1.25
CA LYS A 63 -5.79 15.07 -0.74
C LYS A 63 -4.75 13.98 -0.91
N VAL A 64 -4.70 13.07 0.06
CA VAL A 64 -3.85 11.88 0.00
C VAL A 64 -4.71 10.66 0.25
N ASN A 65 -4.58 9.64 -0.59
CA ASN A 65 -5.23 8.36 -0.38
C ASN A 65 -4.17 7.31 -0.05
N LEU A 66 -4.44 6.50 0.96
CA LEU A 66 -3.58 5.36 1.31
C LEU A 66 -4.33 4.08 0.97
N ILE A 67 -3.64 3.14 0.33
CA ILE A 67 -4.19 1.83 -0.04
C ILE A 67 -3.16 0.80 0.41
N PHE A 68 -3.48 0.10 1.49
CA PHE A 68 -2.62 -0.93 2.06
C PHE A 68 -3.26 -2.30 1.85
N ALA A 69 -2.47 -3.26 1.37
CA ALA A 69 -2.99 -4.60 1.11
C ALA A 69 -1.90 -5.64 1.34
N CYS A 70 -2.30 -6.88 1.51
CA CYS A 70 -1.37 -7.99 1.59
C CYS A 70 -2.03 -9.24 1.01
N THR A 71 -1.20 -10.24 0.70
CA THR A 71 -1.69 -11.53 0.21
C THR A 71 -2.63 -12.15 1.23
N LYS A 72 -3.76 -12.68 0.77
CA LYS A 72 -4.73 -13.34 1.65
C LYS A 72 -4.10 -14.55 2.31
N GLY A 73 -4.47 -14.78 3.55
CA GLY A 73 -3.96 -15.92 4.32
C GLY A 73 -2.75 -15.63 5.19
N ILE A 74 -2.15 -14.46 5.06
CA ILE A 74 -1.06 -14.05 5.93
C ILE A 74 -1.65 -13.73 7.31
N LYS A 75 -1.19 -14.42 8.33
CA LYS A 75 -1.73 -14.27 9.69
C LYS A 75 -0.99 -13.22 10.51
N GLU A 76 0.27 -13.01 10.22
CA GLU A 76 1.14 -12.11 11.00
C GLU A 76 0.86 -10.64 10.72
N ILE A 77 0.35 -10.32 9.54
CA ILE A 77 0.16 -8.95 9.08
C ILE A 77 -1.31 -8.60 8.99
N LYS A 78 -1.69 -7.48 9.60
CA LYS A 78 -3.06 -6.97 9.55
C LYS A 78 -2.99 -5.52 9.08
N VAL A 79 -3.19 -5.32 7.78
CA VAL A 79 -3.02 -3.99 7.19
C VAL A 79 -4.05 -2.97 7.69
N ASN A 80 -5.21 -3.41 8.14
CA ASN A 80 -6.21 -2.51 8.71
C ASN A 80 -5.71 -1.86 9.99
N GLU A 81 -4.97 -2.58 10.81
CA GLU A 81 -4.39 -2.01 12.03
C GLU A 81 -3.27 -1.04 11.70
N VAL A 82 -2.46 -1.37 10.70
CA VAL A 82 -1.38 -0.48 10.23
C VAL A 82 -1.98 0.81 9.66
N LEU A 83 -3.02 0.69 8.85
CA LEU A 83 -3.65 1.86 8.26
C LEU A 83 -4.26 2.77 9.32
N LYS A 84 -4.90 2.20 10.32
CA LYS A 84 -5.54 2.96 11.39
C LYS A 84 -4.57 3.95 12.04
N ASP A 85 -3.35 3.50 12.29
CA ASP A 85 -2.34 4.35 12.91
C ASP A 85 -1.69 5.30 11.89
N ALA A 86 -1.39 4.80 10.69
CA ALA A 86 -0.73 5.61 9.67
C ALA A 86 -1.63 6.74 9.16
N ILE A 87 -2.94 6.48 9.03
CA ILE A 87 -3.86 7.45 8.45
C ILE A 87 -4.01 8.69 9.32
N SER A 88 -3.82 8.57 10.63
CA SER A 88 -3.87 9.71 11.53
C SER A 88 -2.71 10.68 11.29
N LEU A 89 -1.60 10.18 10.76
CA LEU A 89 -0.42 11.01 10.46
C LEU A 89 -0.64 11.94 9.26
N ILE A 90 -1.65 11.67 8.45
CA ILE A 90 -2.02 12.52 7.33
C ILE A 90 -3.39 13.19 7.55
N ASP A 91 -3.82 13.27 8.81
CA ASP A 91 -5.10 13.87 9.19
C ASP A 91 -6.27 13.24 8.44
N GLY A 92 -6.28 11.91 8.36
CA GLY A 92 -7.23 11.19 7.56
C GLY A 92 -8.06 10.19 8.34
N LYS A 93 -8.94 9.53 7.60
CA LYS A 93 -9.79 8.47 8.12
C LYS A 93 -9.88 7.34 7.11
N GLY A 94 -10.00 6.13 7.60
CA GLY A 94 -10.15 4.97 6.74
C GLY A 94 -10.27 3.70 7.54
N GLY A 95 -10.27 2.57 6.84
CA GLY A 95 -10.34 1.26 7.47
C GLY A 95 -10.48 0.19 6.41
N GLY A 96 -10.75 -1.03 6.86
CA GLY A 96 -10.92 -2.15 5.95
C GLY A 96 -10.73 -3.47 6.67
N SER A 97 -10.32 -4.49 5.90
CA SER A 97 -10.07 -5.83 6.42
C SER A 97 -8.57 -6.02 6.68
N PRO A 98 -8.19 -7.13 7.34
CA PRO A 98 -6.75 -7.43 7.54
C PRO A 98 -5.95 -7.56 6.25
N PHE A 99 -6.61 -7.78 5.11
CA PHE A 99 -5.92 -7.97 3.83
C PHE A 99 -6.00 -6.77 2.90
N MET A 100 -6.93 -5.85 3.14
CA MET A 100 -7.11 -4.67 2.29
C MET A 100 -7.77 -3.56 3.10
N ALA A 101 -7.08 -2.43 3.20
CA ALA A 101 -7.59 -1.26 3.91
C ALA A 101 -7.20 -0.01 3.14
N GLN A 102 -8.07 0.98 3.17
CA GLN A 102 -7.80 2.23 2.49
C GLN A 102 -8.49 3.40 3.18
N GLY A 103 -7.97 4.57 2.94
CA GLY A 103 -8.49 5.78 3.53
C GLY A 103 -7.92 7.01 2.85
N ALA A 104 -8.34 8.18 3.31
CA ALA A 104 -7.92 9.45 2.73
C ALA A 104 -7.66 10.46 3.82
N GLY A 105 -6.71 11.35 3.57
CA GLY A 105 -6.34 12.42 4.46
C GLY A 105 -6.03 13.70 3.71
N LYS A 106 -5.63 14.72 4.43
CA LYS A 106 -5.39 16.05 3.88
C LYS A 106 -3.94 16.51 3.95
N ASN A 107 -3.10 15.80 4.69
CA ASN A 107 -1.73 16.27 4.97
C ASN A 107 -0.70 15.61 4.06
N ASN A 108 -0.48 16.21 2.88
CA ASN A 108 0.54 15.72 1.93
C ASN A 108 1.95 15.79 2.50
N ALA A 109 2.21 16.78 3.34
CA ALA A 109 3.57 17.03 3.85
C ALA A 109 4.08 15.89 4.72
N ASN A 110 3.17 15.14 5.37
CA ASN A 110 3.55 14.04 6.25
C ASN A 110 3.34 12.65 5.64
N LEU A 111 3.15 12.60 4.32
CA LEU A 111 2.91 11.33 3.63
C LEU A 111 4.08 10.36 3.76
N ASP A 112 5.30 10.85 3.56
CA ASP A 112 6.48 10.00 3.68
C ASP A 112 6.60 9.42 5.09
N GLY A 113 6.32 10.22 6.10
CA GLY A 113 6.31 9.76 7.48
C GLY A 113 5.27 8.68 7.74
N ALA A 114 4.09 8.83 7.13
CA ALA A 114 3.03 7.83 7.28
C ALA A 114 3.42 6.50 6.65
N LEU A 115 4.02 6.52 5.46
CA LEU A 115 4.48 5.31 4.80
C LEU A 115 5.65 4.66 5.52
N ASP A 116 6.57 5.46 6.03
CA ASP A 116 7.69 4.92 6.81
C ASP A 116 7.20 4.28 8.11
N TYR A 117 6.23 4.90 8.77
CA TYR A 117 5.60 4.32 9.95
C TYR A 117 4.97 2.97 9.61
N ALA A 118 4.20 2.93 8.52
CA ALA A 118 3.53 1.70 8.09
C ALA A 118 4.54 0.60 7.77
N PHE A 119 5.62 0.95 7.07
CA PHE A 119 6.67 0.00 6.74
C PHE A 119 7.29 -0.60 8.00
N ASN A 120 7.65 0.25 8.95
CA ASN A 120 8.26 -0.21 10.20
C ASN A 120 7.31 -1.05 11.03
N LYS A 121 6.03 -0.69 11.04
CA LYS A 121 5.02 -1.46 11.76
C LYS A 121 4.86 -2.87 11.16
N ILE A 122 4.87 -2.95 9.84
CA ILE A 122 4.81 -4.25 9.15
C ILE A 122 6.03 -5.10 9.50
N LYS A 123 7.22 -4.49 9.54
CA LYS A 123 8.44 -5.21 9.94
C LYS A 123 8.31 -5.77 11.36
N GLU A 124 7.73 -5.00 12.28
CA GLU A 124 7.49 -5.48 13.64
C GLU A 124 6.54 -6.66 13.67
N MET A 125 5.49 -6.62 12.84
CA MET A 125 4.51 -7.71 12.75
C MET A 125 5.12 -8.99 12.21
N ILE A 126 6.07 -8.86 11.30
CA ILE A 126 6.78 -10.02 10.75
C ILE A 126 7.71 -10.63 11.79
N GLY A 127 8.23 -9.82 12.66
CA GLY A 127 9.15 -10.25 13.69
C GLY A 127 10.57 -10.08 13.25
#